data_40d4148b5adeac1d23252e28a5918ee6
#
_entry.id   40d4148b5adeac1d23252e28a5918ee6
#
_cell.length_a   1.000
_cell.length_b   1.000
_cell.length_c   1.000
_cell.angle_alpha   90.00
_cell.angle_beta   90.00
_cell.angle_gamma   90.00
#
_symmetry.space_group_name_H-M   'P 1'
#
loop_
_entity.id
_entity.type
_entity.pdbx_description
1 polymer ?
#
loop_
_entity_poly.entity_id
_entity_poly.type
_entity_poly.pdbx_seq_one_letter_code
_entity_poly.pdbx_strand_id
1 'polypeptide(L)'
;PGRDYVLRKSYRIPSDIHDYSQYIASYIHGRKRKEFIPQQNVGSINTYNRLKDIPFSEHGSWIMLGRTNEIVDELRMKAREMGLFFQDSKGRKSFDLNKWKAIQIWLRLMKGESVDREEVQIIYTYINEIGFGWRNIESKRWYNIHSSQELNYDFLNVWCGLGSLRKPWTEVFNRNFPEKEKFYFEKLIDSGIDIVKNSEMIIDTIHSIKGGEADNVVIYEKSNWIASIQNKVGLDRSSEYRVWYVGVTRAKQNIHILRSVSEYYFPLSRMLNEVRRVKDVS
;
A
#
# COMPACT_ATOMS: atom_id res chain seq x y z
N PRO A 1 -40.57 -18.37 -15.95
CA PRO A 1 -40.01 -18.20 -14.61
C PRO A 1 -38.62 -18.81 -14.56
N GLY A 2 -37.60 -17.96 -14.43
CA GLY A 2 -36.21 -18.41 -14.34
C GLY A 2 -35.99 -19.17 -13.02
N ARG A 3 -35.24 -20.25 -13.08
CA ARG A 3 -34.81 -20.98 -11.88
C ARG A 3 -33.59 -20.27 -11.29
N ASP A 4 -33.71 -19.77 -10.04
CA ASP A 4 -32.56 -19.21 -9.30
C ASP A 4 -31.63 -20.37 -8.87
N TYR A 5 -30.43 -20.40 -9.40
CA TYR A 5 -29.39 -21.31 -8.94
C TYR A 5 -28.48 -20.62 -7.94
N VAL A 6 -28.32 -21.23 -6.77
CA VAL A 6 -27.39 -20.75 -5.74
C VAL A 6 -26.11 -21.59 -5.78
N LEU A 7 -24.99 -20.94 -6.08
CA LEU A 7 -23.66 -21.57 -5.97
C LEU A 7 -23.36 -21.77 -4.46
N ARG A 8 -23.33 -23.02 -4.00
CA ARG A 8 -23.15 -23.35 -2.57
C ARG A 8 -21.70 -23.43 -2.11
N LYS A 9 -20.75 -23.71 -3.00
CA LYS A 9 -19.35 -23.92 -2.63
C LYS A 9 -18.54 -22.63 -2.81
N SER A 10 -17.89 -22.19 -1.72
CA SER A 10 -16.89 -21.13 -1.79
C SER A 10 -15.51 -21.76 -2.07
N TYR A 11 -14.89 -21.40 -3.17
CA TYR A 11 -13.54 -21.86 -3.51
C TYR A 11 -12.45 -20.92 -2.98
N ARG A 12 -12.82 -19.93 -2.17
CA ARG A 12 -11.96 -18.81 -1.85
C ARG A 12 -11.75 -18.59 -0.37
N ILE A 13 -12.79 -18.66 0.42
CA ILE A 13 -12.78 -18.19 1.81
C ILE A 13 -12.53 -19.37 2.76
N PRO A 14 -11.46 -19.29 3.60
CA PRO A 14 -11.21 -20.27 4.66
C PRO A 14 -12.34 -20.37 5.68
N SER A 15 -12.42 -21.47 6.41
CA SER A 15 -13.52 -21.75 7.33
C SER A 15 -13.72 -20.68 8.40
N ASP A 16 -12.65 -20.24 9.08
CA ASP A 16 -12.77 -19.25 10.15
C ASP A 16 -13.18 -17.87 9.64
N ILE A 17 -12.65 -17.48 8.48
CA ILE A 17 -13.04 -16.22 7.82
C ILE A 17 -14.48 -16.31 7.34
N HIS A 18 -14.90 -17.46 6.85
CA HIS A 18 -16.29 -17.70 6.46
C HIS A 18 -17.22 -17.51 7.66
N ASP A 19 -16.97 -18.20 8.77
CA ASP A 19 -17.83 -18.11 9.96
C ASP A 19 -17.93 -16.68 10.49
N TYR A 20 -16.79 -16.01 10.57
CA TYR A 20 -16.73 -14.60 10.95
C TYR A 20 -17.53 -13.70 9.97
N SER A 21 -17.38 -13.93 8.67
CA SER A 21 -18.13 -13.18 7.66
C SER A 21 -19.64 -13.43 7.76
N GLN A 22 -20.07 -14.68 8.02
CA GLN A 22 -21.49 -15.00 8.21
C GLN A 22 -22.04 -14.36 9.49
N TYR A 23 -21.24 -14.26 10.56
CA TYR A 23 -21.63 -13.54 11.76
C TYR A 23 -21.89 -12.04 11.46
N ILE A 24 -20.97 -11.36 10.74
CA ILE A 24 -21.20 -9.98 10.27
C ILE A 24 -22.49 -9.90 9.43
N ALA A 25 -22.66 -10.84 8.52
CA ALA A 25 -23.79 -10.85 7.60
C ALA A 25 -25.14 -11.17 8.28
N SER A 26 -25.14 -11.76 9.48
CA SER A 26 -26.38 -12.01 10.25
C SER A 26 -27.09 -10.71 10.68
N TYR A 27 -26.35 -9.60 10.74
CA TYR A 27 -26.91 -8.26 11.04
C TYR A 27 -27.48 -7.54 9.82
N ILE A 28 -27.47 -8.16 8.61
CA ILE A 28 -28.03 -7.58 7.39
C ILE A 28 -29.50 -7.97 7.29
N HIS A 29 -30.41 -7.00 7.46
CA HIS A 29 -31.83 -7.23 7.34
C HIS A 29 -32.23 -7.61 5.90
N GLY A 30 -33.25 -8.49 5.76
CA GLY A 30 -33.77 -8.92 4.46
C GLY A 30 -32.85 -9.80 3.62
N ARG A 31 -31.71 -10.25 4.18
CA ARG A 31 -30.83 -11.17 3.49
C ARG A 31 -31.45 -12.56 3.34
N LYS A 32 -31.48 -13.07 2.11
CA LYS A 32 -31.76 -14.50 1.89
C LYS A 32 -30.64 -15.33 2.47
N ARG A 33 -30.90 -16.20 3.43
CA ARG A 33 -29.91 -17.16 3.94
C ARG A 33 -29.42 -18.03 2.78
N LYS A 34 -28.12 -18.04 2.57
CA LYS A 34 -27.46 -18.93 1.61
C LYS A 34 -26.44 -19.75 2.39
N GLU A 35 -26.50 -21.04 2.26
CA GLU A 35 -25.49 -21.94 2.80
C GLU A 35 -24.30 -21.95 1.84
N PHE A 36 -23.17 -21.43 2.29
CA PHE A 36 -21.90 -21.55 1.57
C PHE A 36 -21.01 -22.56 2.29
N ILE A 37 -20.43 -23.47 1.54
CA ILE A 37 -19.43 -24.41 2.03
C ILE A 37 -18.07 -23.72 1.90
N PRO A 38 -17.35 -23.43 3.02
CA PRO A 38 -16.02 -22.80 2.97
C PRO A 38 -14.98 -23.75 2.39
N GLN A 39 -13.77 -23.24 2.14
CA GLN A 39 -12.61 -24.08 1.88
C GLN A 39 -12.22 -24.89 3.12
N GLN A 40 -11.49 -26.00 2.91
CA GLN A 40 -11.05 -26.88 4.02
C GLN A 40 -9.92 -26.27 4.85
N ASN A 41 -9.17 -25.28 4.32
CA ASN A 41 -8.16 -24.57 5.08
C ASN A 41 -8.79 -23.68 6.15
N VAL A 42 -8.12 -23.54 7.28
CA VAL A 42 -8.68 -22.87 8.47
C VAL A 42 -8.59 -21.35 8.34
N GLY A 43 -7.51 -20.80 7.83
CA GLY A 43 -7.25 -19.35 7.81
C GLY A 43 -6.91 -18.81 9.20
N SER A 44 -6.62 -17.51 9.28
CA SER A 44 -6.40 -16.85 10.57
C SER A 44 -7.05 -15.47 10.65
N ILE A 45 -7.47 -15.06 11.86
CA ILE A 45 -7.99 -13.73 12.14
C ILE A 45 -7.33 -13.23 13.41
N ASN A 46 -6.52 -12.17 13.29
CA ASN A 46 -5.78 -11.59 14.40
C ASN A 46 -6.13 -10.13 14.60
N THR A 47 -5.94 -9.61 15.82
CA THR A 47 -6.21 -8.22 16.17
C THR A 47 -4.96 -7.52 16.66
N TYR A 48 -4.74 -6.28 16.22
CA TYR A 48 -3.56 -5.48 16.52
C TYR A 48 -3.95 -4.09 16.97
N ASN A 49 -3.19 -3.53 17.91
CA ASN A 49 -3.41 -2.17 18.37
C ASN A 49 -2.63 -1.15 17.53
N ARG A 50 -1.52 -1.55 16.91
CA ARG A 50 -0.66 -0.69 16.11
C ARG A 50 -0.32 -1.35 14.79
N LEU A 51 -0.27 -0.56 13.72
CA LEU A 51 0.04 -1.05 12.37
C LEU A 51 1.41 -1.76 12.32
N LYS A 52 2.40 -1.24 13.04
CA LYS A 52 3.74 -1.83 13.09
C LYS A 52 3.84 -3.20 13.75
N ASP A 53 2.81 -3.62 14.47
CA ASP A 53 2.78 -4.93 15.11
C ASP A 53 2.25 -6.02 14.15
N ILE A 54 1.77 -5.63 12.97
CA ILE A 54 1.33 -6.56 11.92
C ILE A 54 2.54 -7.15 11.20
N PRO A 55 2.59 -8.47 11.01
CA PRO A 55 3.76 -9.15 10.43
C PRO A 55 3.81 -9.03 8.89
N PHE A 56 4.11 -7.84 8.36
CA PHE A 56 4.20 -7.58 6.90
C PHE A 56 5.33 -8.35 6.19
N SER A 57 6.19 -9.04 6.95
CA SER A 57 7.23 -9.92 6.41
C SER A 57 6.70 -11.29 5.96
N GLU A 58 5.46 -11.63 6.27
CA GLU A 58 4.83 -12.87 5.80
C GLU A 58 4.67 -12.84 4.28
N HIS A 59 4.91 -14.00 3.66
CA HIS A 59 4.75 -14.15 2.21
C HIS A 59 3.31 -13.97 1.78
N GLY A 60 3.15 -13.58 0.51
CA GLY A 60 1.86 -13.44 -0.13
C GLY A 60 1.49 -11.99 -0.43
N SER A 61 0.37 -11.84 -1.10
CA SER A 61 -0.21 -10.55 -1.48
C SER A 61 -0.89 -9.89 -0.27
N TRP A 62 -0.84 -8.55 -0.24
CA TRP A 62 -1.40 -7.77 0.86
C TRP A 62 -2.42 -6.74 0.37
N ILE A 63 -3.53 -6.62 1.07
CA ILE A 63 -4.47 -5.50 0.93
C ILE A 63 -4.68 -4.86 2.29
N MET A 64 -4.58 -3.54 2.35
CA MET A 64 -4.91 -2.76 3.53
C MET A 64 -6.13 -1.88 3.25
N LEU A 65 -7.17 -2.02 4.05
CA LEU A 65 -8.49 -1.45 3.81
C LEU A 65 -8.87 -0.41 4.87
N GLY A 66 -9.30 0.76 4.37
CA GLY A 66 -9.98 1.78 5.15
C GLY A 66 -11.43 1.98 4.72
N ARG A 67 -12.26 2.54 5.62
CA ARG A 67 -13.68 2.80 5.31
C ARG A 67 -13.87 4.00 4.40
N THR A 68 -13.05 5.04 4.53
CA THR A 68 -13.11 6.31 3.77
C THR A 68 -11.73 6.68 3.23
N ASN A 69 -11.69 7.61 2.27
CA ASN A 69 -10.42 8.10 1.73
C ASN A 69 -9.52 8.73 2.81
N GLU A 70 -10.08 9.48 3.76
CA GLU A 70 -9.32 10.07 4.87
C GLU A 70 -8.63 9.01 5.73
N ILE A 71 -9.34 7.90 6.00
CA ILE A 71 -8.78 6.77 6.76
C ILE A 71 -7.71 6.05 5.93
N VAL A 72 -7.93 5.91 4.63
CA VAL A 72 -6.93 5.35 3.69
C VAL A 72 -5.68 6.22 3.63
N ASP A 73 -5.82 7.54 3.61
CA ASP A 73 -4.67 8.45 3.59
C ASP A 73 -3.88 8.39 4.92
N GLU A 74 -4.56 8.21 6.06
CA GLU A 74 -3.90 7.91 7.34
C GLU A 74 -3.11 6.60 7.28
N LEU A 75 -3.70 5.54 6.71
CA LEU A 75 -3.01 4.25 6.53
C LEU A 75 -1.80 4.38 5.61
N ARG A 76 -1.93 5.10 4.49
CA ARG A 76 -0.83 5.36 3.54
C ARG A 76 0.30 6.16 4.18
N MET A 77 -0.03 7.13 5.02
CA MET A 77 0.97 7.91 5.77
C MET A 77 1.75 7.00 6.73
N LYS A 78 1.07 6.19 7.53
CA LYS A 78 1.69 5.23 8.45
C LYS A 78 2.52 4.18 7.70
N ALA A 79 2.03 3.70 6.56
CA ALA A 79 2.77 2.76 5.72
C ALA A 79 4.08 3.35 5.18
N ARG A 80 4.07 4.65 4.77
CA ARG A 80 5.30 5.36 4.38
C ARG A 80 6.28 5.51 5.53
N GLU A 81 5.80 5.85 6.73
CA GLU A 81 6.64 5.95 7.93
C GLU A 81 7.31 4.62 8.28
N MET A 82 6.69 3.51 7.93
CA MET A 82 7.24 2.16 8.10
C MET A 82 8.12 1.69 6.93
N GLY A 83 8.26 2.48 5.87
CA GLY A 83 9.00 2.07 4.67
C GLY A 83 8.31 0.98 3.85
N LEU A 84 7.00 0.85 3.94
CA LEU A 84 6.24 -0.12 3.15
C LEU A 84 5.99 0.42 1.75
N PHE A 85 6.32 -0.36 0.73
CA PHE A 85 5.99 -0.05 -0.65
C PHE A 85 4.59 -0.53 -0.98
N PHE A 86 3.76 0.34 -1.56
CA PHE A 86 2.38 0.04 -1.90
C PHE A 86 1.90 0.79 -3.15
N GLN A 87 0.76 0.36 -3.66
CA GLN A 87 0.00 1.06 -4.70
C GLN A 87 -1.48 1.16 -4.29
N ASP A 88 -2.24 1.96 -5.02
CA ASP A 88 -3.70 1.93 -4.90
C ASP A 88 -4.32 0.89 -5.86
N SER A 89 -5.63 0.72 -5.80
CA SER A 89 -6.38 -0.20 -6.68
C SER A 89 -6.31 0.16 -8.17
N LYS A 90 -5.83 1.36 -8.51
CA LYS A 90 -5.62 1.84 -9.89
C LYS A 90 -4.16 1.69 -10.35
N GLY A 91 -3.30 1.11 -9.51
CA GLY A 91 -1.88 0.91 -9.79
C GLY A 91 -1.00 2.15 -9.57
N ARG A 92 -1.53 3.24 -8.97
CA ARG A 92 -0.73 4.43 -8.64
C ARG A 92 0.16 4.10 -7.45
N LYS A 93 1.46 4.19 -7.66
CA LYS A 93 2.48 3.85 -6.66
C LYS A 93 2.55 4.91 -5.55
N SER A 94 3.07 4.50 -4.39
CA SER A 94 3.21 5.33 -3.18
C SER A 94 4.19 6.50 -3.33
N PHE A 95 4.95 6.56 -4.42
CA PHE A 95 5.90 7.60 -4.75
C PHE A 95 6.04 7.80 -6.26
N ASP A 96 6.69 8.90 -6.67
CA ASP A 96 7.04 9.17 -8.05
C ASP A 96 8.21 8.29 -8.52
N LEU A 97 7.97 7.47 -9.56
CA LEU A 97 8.98 6.58 -10.12
C LEU A 97 10.21 7.30 -10.69
N ASN A 98 10.04 8.51 -11.21
CA ASN A 98 11.17 9.27 -11.74
C ASN A 98 12.07 9.76 -10.61
N LYS A 99 11.51 10.14 -9.47
CA LYS A 99 12.29 10.45 -8.27
C LYS A 99 13.08 9.23 -7.79
N TRP A 100 12.44 8.06 -7.75
CA TRP A 100 13.12 6.82 -7.39
C TRP A 100 14.26 6.50 -8.35
N LYS A 101 14.01 6.59 -9.66
CA LYS A 101 15.06 6.41 -10.68
C LYS A 101 16.21 7.37 -10.48
N ALA A 102 15.93 8.65 -10.25
CA ALA A 102 16.99 9.64 -9.99
C ALA A 102 17.87 9.25 -8.81
N ILE A 103 17.28 8.77 -7.70
CA ILE A 103 18.02 8.29 -6.53
C ILE A 103 18.89 7.09 -6.90
N GLN A 104 18.33 6.09 -7.60
CA GLN A 104 19.09 4.89 -7.98
C GLN A 104 20.28 5.22 -8.91
N ILE A 105 20.06 6.11 -9.89
CA ILE A 105 21.11 6.58 -10.78
C ILE A 105 22.20 7.29 -9.98
N TRP A 106 21.84 8.17 -9.05
CA TRP A 106 22.79 8.86 -8.20
C TRP A 106 23.61 7.90 -7.34
N LEU A 107 22.97 6.91 -6.73
CA LEU A 107 23.65 5.90 -5.92
C LEU A 107 24.65 5.06 -6.74
N ARG A 108 24.32 4.73 -8.00
CA ARG A 108 25.23 4.06 -8.94
C ARG A 108 26.43 4.94 -9.28
N LEU A 109 26.21 6.21 -9.60
CA LEU A 109 27.28 7.17 -9.85
C LEU A 109 28.24 7.31 -8.65
N MET A 110 27.69 7.33 -7.42
CA MET A 110 28.50 7.40 -6.20
C MET A 110 29.36 6.15 -5.98
N LYS A 111 28.95 5.01 -6.53
CA LYS A 111 29.75 3.77 -6.55
C LYS A 111 30.78 3.72 -7.67
N GLY A 112 30.83 4.73 -8.54
CA GLY A 112 31.74 4.79 -9.70
C GLY A 112 31.20 4.07 -10.94
N GLU A 113 29.94 3.67 -10.96
CA GLU A 113 29.32 3.05 -12.12
C GLU A 113 29.00 4.11 -13.19
N SER A 114 28.97 3.68 -14.45
CA SER A 114 28.58 4.52 -15.58
C SER A 114 27.06 4.50 -15.76
N VAL A 115 26.53 5.60 -16.31
CA VAL A 115 25.11 5.80 -16.62
C VAL A 115 24.96 6.19 -18.09
N ASP A 116 23.77 6.08 -18.63
CA ASP A 116 23.46 6.50 -19.98
C ASP A 116 22.97 7.97 -20.04
N ARG A 117 22.73 8.46 -21.26
CA ARG A 117 22.34 9.86 -21.48
C ARG A 117 20.94 10.18 -20.94
N GLU A 118 20.01 9.23 -21.02
CA GLU A 118 18.65 9.42 -20.51
C GLU A 118 18.70 9.49 -18.98
N GLU A 119 19.49 8.63 -18.35
CA GLU A 119 19.71 8.63 -16.91
C GLU A 119 20.32 9.96 -16.43
N VAL A 120 21.28 10.52 -17.17
CA VAL A 120 21.82 11.84 -16.86
C VAL A 120 20.74 12.92 -16.92
N GLN A 121 19.85 12.90 -17.91
CA GLN A 121 18.73 13.85 -17.98
C GLN A 121 17.79 13.74 -16.79
N ILE A 122 17.52 12.49 -16.34
CA ILE A 122 16.66 12.25 -15.17
C ILE A 122 17.26 12.90 -13.92
N ILE A 123 18.53 12.64 -13.60
CA ILE A 123 19.15 13.22 -12.38
C ILE A 123 19.21 14.74 -12.43
N TYR A 124 19.52 15.34 -13.60
CA TYR A 124 19.55 16.79 -13.74
C TYR A 124 18.22 17.48 -13.52
N THR A 125 17.10 16.79 -13.75
CA THR A 125 15.78 17.31 -13.43
C THR A 125 15.60 17.60 -11.93
N TYR A 126 16.34 16.89 -11.08
CA TYR A 126 16.18 16.93 -9.63
C TYR A 126 17.36 17.59 -8.88
N ILE A 127 18.49 17.85 -9.54
CA ILE A 127 19.63 18.53 -8.92
C ILE A 127 19.29 20.01 -8.69
N ASN A 128 19.57 20.51 -7.51
CA ASN A 128 19.23 21.88 -7.10
C ASN A 128 20.27 22.91 -7.48
N GLU A 129 21.55 22.54 -7.37
CA GLU A 129 22.66 23.44 -7.70
C GLU A 129 23.03 23.25 -9.16
N ILE A 130 22.45 24.08 -10.01
CA ILE A 130 22.77 24.13 -11.42
C ILE A 130 24.15 24.78 -11.55
N GLY A 131 25.19 23.97 -11.61
CA GLY A 131 26.51 24.43 -11.96
C GLY A 131 26.63 24.93 -13.41
N PHE A 132 27.74 25.54 -13.77
CA PHE A 132 27.97 26.11 -15.10
C PHE A 132 27.78 25.11 -16.26
N GLY A 133 27.87 23.80 -15.98
CA GLY A 133 27.70 22.72 -16.95
C GLY A 133 26.24 22.37 -17.34
N TRP A 134 25.23 22.86 -16.61
CA TRP A 134 23.82 22.65 -16.97
C TRP A 134 23.50 23.12 -18.39
N ARG A 135 24.08 24.26 -18.81
CA ARG A 135 23.95 24.80 -20.18
C ARG A 135 24.39 23.81 -21.26
N ASN A 136 25.30 22.93 -20.95
CA ASN A 136 25.80 21.92 -21.88
C ASN A 136 24.73 20.85 -22.14
N ILE A 137 23.94 20.48 -21.11
CA ILE A 137 22.83 19.54 -21.23
C ILE A 137 21.62 20.18 -21.91
N GLU A 138 21.24 21.39 -21.50
CA GLU A 138 20.13 22.13 -22.11
C GLU A 138 20.42 22.50 -23.57
N SER A 139 21.66 22.90 -23.89
CA SER A 139 22.07 23.25 -25.25
C SER A 139 22.25 22.05 -26.18
N LYS A 140 21.95 20.86 -25.72
CA LYS A 140 22.16 19.60 -26.46
C LYS A 140 23.61 19.36 -26.92
N ARG A 141 24.59 20.15 -26.47
CA ARG A 141 26.01 19.94 -26.81
C ARG A 141 26.51 18.56 -26.37
N TRP A 142 25.90 18.01 -25.36
CA TRP A 142 26.23 16.67 -24.90
C TRP A 142 25.83 15.54 -25.89
N TYR A 143 24.96 15.80 -26.88
CA TYR A 143 24.73 14.87 -27.98
C TYR A 143 25.98 14.70 -28.86
N ASN A 144 26.94 15.63 -28.79
CA ASN A 144 28.21 15.55 -29.50
C ASN A 144 29.26 14.71 -28.75
N ILE A 145 28.98 14.26 -27.53
CA ILE A 145 29.83 13.30 -26.83
C ILE A 145 29.79 11.99 -27.58
N HIS A 146 30.96 11.43 -27.82
CA HIS A 146 31.11 10.16 -28.54
C HIS A 146 30.24 9.09 -27.86
N SER A 147 29.54 8.25 -28.66
CA SER A 147 28.64 7.23 -28.12
C SER A 147 29.32 6.18 -27.22
N SER A 148 30.63 6.02 -27.37
CA SER A 148 31.47 5.14 -26.56
C SER A 148 31.97 5.78 -25.25
N GLN A 149 31.68 7.06 -24.99
CA GLN A 149 32.12 7.73 -23.78
C GLN A 149 31.33 7.21 -22.56
N GLU A 150 32.06 6.73 -21.57
CA GLU A 150 31.46 6.35 -20.29
C GLU A 150 31.07 7.61 -19.51
N LEU A 151 29.79 7.70 -19.17
CA LEU A 151 29.25 8.81 -18.38
C LEU A 151 29.25 8.42 -16.90
N ASN A 152 30.45 8.46 -16.29
CA ASN A 152 30.61 8.25 -14.86
C ASN A 152 30.64 9.60 -14.11
N TYR A 153 30.73 9.55 -12.78
CA TYR A 153 30.73 10.74 -11.94
C TYR A 153 31.83 11.72 -12.32
N ASP A 154 33.06 11.24 -12.52
CA ASP A 154 34.24 12.10 -12.77
C ASP A 154 34.11 12.81 -14.12
N PHE A 155 33.64 12.11 -15.16
CA PHE A 155 33.36 12.73 -16.44
C PHE A 155 32.27 13.81 -16.32
N LEU A 156 31.15 13.48 -15.67
CA LEU A 156 30.04 14.41 -15.49
C LEU A 156 30.41 15.59 -14.61
N ASN A 157 31.31 15.40 -13.63
CA ASN A 157 31.81 16.47 -12.80
C ASN A 157 32.60 17.50 -13.63
N VAL A 158 33.52 17.05 -14.47
CA VAL A 158 34.33 17.93 -15.30
C VAL A 158 33.50 18.57 -16.40
N TRP A 159 32.69 17.78 -17.10
CA TRP A 159 32.00 18.19 -18.31
C TRP A 159 30.67 18.90 -18.08
N CYS A 160 29.92 18.49 -17.08
CA CYS A 160 28.59 19.02 -16.72
C CYS A 160 28.62 19.88 -15.45
N GLY A 161 29.77 20.00 -14.79
CA GLY A 161 29.93 20.82 -13.60
C GLY A 161 29.11 20.30 -12.41
N LEU A 162 29.10 18.98 -12.19
CA LEU A 162 28.50 18.41 -10.98
C LEU A 162 29.19 18.93 -9.70
N GLY A 163 30.37 19.53 -9.84
CA GLY A 163 31.08 20.24 -8.78
C GLY A 163 31.39 19.38 -7.57
N SER A 164 31.41 20.00 -6.42
CA SER A 164 31.66 19.36 -5.12
C SER A 164 30.48 18.49 -4.62
N LEU A 165 29.63 17.96 -5.52
CA LEU A 165 28.42 17.25 -5.18
C LEU A 165 28.64 15.76 -4.85
N ARG A 166 29.86 15.29 -4.49
CA ARG A 166 30.00 13.96 -3.86
C ARG A 166 29.32 13.97 -2.48
N LYS A 167 28.02 14.27 -2.49
CA LYS A 167 27.17 14.38 -1.32
C LYS A 167 26.09 13.31 -1.38
N PRO A 168 25.48 12.95 -0.24
CA PRO A 168 24.30 12.12 -0.21
C PRO A 168 23.19 12.69 -1.11
N TRP A 169 22.41 11.81 -1.74
CA TRP A 169 21.32 12.23 -2.60
C TRP A 169 20.30 13.15 -1.89
N THR A 170 20.13 12.97 -0.59
CA THR A 170 19.26 13.79 0.26
C THR A 170 19.65 15.26 0.31
N GLU A 171 20.93 15.58 0.10
CA GLU A 171 21.41 16.95 -0.02
C GLU A 171 21.35 17.46 -1.45
N VAL A 172 21.62 16.58 -2.42
CA VAL A 172 21.70 16.94 -3.85
C VAL A 172 20.31 17.20 -4.44
N PHE A 173 19.30 16.43 -4.06
CA PHE A 173 17.93 16.56 -4.58
C PHE A 173 17.00 17.35 -3.64
N ASN A 174 17.48 18.36 -2.96
CA ASN A 174 16.77 19.02 -1.87
C ASN A 174 15.46 19.70 -2.30
N ARG A 175 15.47 20.40 -3.45
CA ARG A 175 14.37 21.28 -3.87
C ARG A 175 13.05 20.53 -4.16
N ASN A 176 13.13 19.33 -4.72
CA ASN A 176 11.99 18.58 -5.22
C ASN A 176 11.60 17.39 -4.32
N PHE A 177 12.27 17.24 -3.17
CA PHE A 177 12.06 16.16 -2.23
C PHE A 177 11.77 16.71 -0.82
N PRO A 178 10.50 16.83 -0.44
CA PRO A 178 10.15 17.17 0.94
C PRO A 178 10.76 16.19 1.94
N GLU A 179 11.10 16.64 3.14
CA GLU A 179 11.77 15.83 4.16
C GLU A 179 11.07 14.51 4.48
N LYS A 180 9.73 14.52 4.52
CA LYS A 180 8.92 13.29 4.73
C LYS A 180 9.10 12.28 3.58
N GLU A 181 9.27 12.77 2.36
CA GLU A 181 9.47 11.92 1.19
C GLU A 181 10.90 11.36 1.17
N LYS A 182 11.91 12.18 1.55
CA LYS A 182 13.29 11.72 1.71
C LYS A 182 13.37 10.58 2.73
N PHE A 183 12.80 10.78 3.91
CA PHE A 183 12.74 9.76 4.96
C PHE A 183 12.10 8.46 4.43
N TYR A 184 11.04 8.57 3.64
CA TYR A 184 10.41 7.40 3.06
C TYR A 184 11.32 6.67 2.07
N PHE A 185 12.01 7.40 1.19
CA PHE A 185 12.96 6.80 0.25
C PHE A 185 14.15 6.15 0.95
N GLU A 186 14.67 6.76 2.02
CA GLU A 186 15.73 6.14 2.84
C GLU A 186 15.26 4.80 3.43
N LYS A 187 14.05 4.74 3.99
CA LYS A 187 13.47 3.49 4.48
C LYS A 187 13.31 2.43 3.40
N LEU A 188 12.92 2.83 2.19
CA LEU A 188 12.81 1.91 1.05
C LEU A 188 14.18 1.39 0.60
N ILE A 189 15.22 2.23 0.61
CA ILE A 189 16.60 1.83 0.29
C ILE A 189 17.11 0.83 1.33
N ASP A 190 16.94 1.13 2.61
CA ASP A 190 17.37 0.29 3.73
C ASP A 190 16.70 -1.09 3.74
N SER A 191 15.45 -1.14 3.28
CA SER A 191 14.69 -2.41 3.21
C SER A 191 15.18 -3.36 2.12
N GLY A 192 15.99 -2.88 1.16
CA GLY A 192 16.48 -3.68 0.03
C GLY A 192 15.38 -4.18 -0.92
N ILE A 193 14.18 -3.63 -0.84
CA ILE A 193 13.04 -4.07 -1.67
C ILE A 193 13.33 -3.74 -3.13
N ASP A 194 13.23 -4.75 -4.00
CA ASP A 194 13.20 -4.55 -5.45
C ASP A 194 11.84 -3.97 -5.87
N ILE A 195 11.77 -2.64 -5.81
CA ILE A 195 10.55 -1.87 -6.11
C ILE A 195 10.09 -2.05 -7.57
N VAL A 196 10.99 -2.47 -8.45
CA VAL A 196 10.66 -2.64 -9.87
C VAL A 196 9.81 -3.89 -10.08
N LYS A 197 9.99 -4.90 -9.27
CA LYS A 197 9.35 -6.20 -9.46
C LYS A 197 7.98 -6.33 -8.83
N ASN A 198 7.73 -5.75 -7.64
CA ASN A 198 6.45 -6.03 -6.98
C ASN A 198 6.07 -4.96 -5.94
N SER A 199 4.93 -4.29 -6.12
CA SER A 199 4.13 -3.88 -4.99
C SER A 199 3.03 -4.92 -4.79
N GLU A 200 3.29 -5.90 -3.96
CA GLU A 200 2.27 -6.88 -3.59
C GLU A 200 1.25 -6.30 -2.59
N MET A 201 1.46 -5.04 -2.18
CA MET A 201 0.56 -4.36 -1.25
C MET A 201 -0.31 -3.31 -1.93
N ILE A 202 -1.62 -3.42 -1.72
CA ILE A 202 -2.60 -2.41 -2.13
C ILE A 202 -3.18 -1.74 -0.89
N ILE A 203 -3.24 -0.39 -0.88
CA ILE A 203 -3.90 0.38 0.18
C ILE A 203 -5.01 1.21 -0.44
N ASP A 204 -6.27 0.86 -0.13
CA ASP A 204 -7.43 1.54 -0.68
C ASP A 204 -8.68 1.42 0.21
N THR A 205 -9.79 2.02 -0.22
CA THR A 205 -11.07 1.86 0.46
C THR A 205 -11.67 0.47 0.20
N ILE A 206 -12.50 -0.01 1.12
CA ILE A 206 -13.25 -1.26 0.93
C ILE A 206 -14.08 -1.23 -0.37
N HIS A 207 -14.59 -0.05 -0.77
CA HIS A 207 -15.37 0.10 -1.98
C HIS A 207 -14.53 -0.01 -3.27
N SER A 208 -13.34 0.58 -3.27
CA SER A 208 -12.46 0.60 -4.43
C SER A 208 -11.92 -0.78 -4.79
N ILE A 209 -11.77 -1.67 -3.79
CA ILE A 209 -11.21 -3.02 -3.96
C ILE A 209 -12.24 -4.07 -4.40
N LYS A 210 -13.40 -3.65 -4.90
CA LYS A 210 -14.43 -4.59 -5.34
C LYS A 210 -13.89 -5.55 -6.40
N GLY A 211 -13.91 -6.87 -6.09
CA GLY A 211 -13.34 -7.92 -6.94
C GLY A 211 -11.86 -8.25 -6.66
N GLY A 212 -11.11 -7.40 -5.96
CA GLY A 212 -9.74 -7.70 -5.51
C GLY A 212 -9.71 -8.71 -4.36
N GLU A 213 -8.61 -9.44 -4.25
CA GLU A 213 -8.37 -10.46 -3.22
C GLU A 213 -6.87 -10.50 -2.92
N ALA A 214 -6.53 -10.84 -1.67
CA ALA A 214 -5.15 -11.04 -1.26
C ALA A 214 -5.04 -12.17 -0.24
N ASP A 215 -3.83 -12.69 -0.09
CA ASP A 215 -3.56 -13.70 0.93
C ASP A 215 -3.75 -13.12 2.32
N ASN A 216 -3.29 -11.89 2.53
CA ASN A 216 -3.34 -11.16 3.79
C ASN A 216 -4.15 -9.87 3.63
N VAL A 217 -5.13 -9.65 4.47
CA VAL A 217 -5.97 -8.45 4.44
C VAL A 217 -5.93 -7.75 5.79
N VAL A 218 -5.43 -6.53 5.80
CA VAL A 218 -5.53 -5.63 6.95
C VAL A 218 -6.82 -4.84 6.85
N ILE A 219 -7.63 -4.84 7.89
CA ILE A 219 -8.85 -4.04 7.96
C ILE A 219 -8.76 -3.10 9.16
N TYR A 220 -8.73 -1.79 8.90
CA TYR A 220 -8.75 -0.80 9.95
C TYR A 220 -10.17 -0.51 10.36
N GLU A 221 -10.54 -0.87 11.60
CA GLU A 221 -11.92 -0.74 12.09
C GLU A 221 -12.36 0.71 12.36
N LYS A 222 -11.47 1.70 12.16
CA LYS A 222 -11.82 3.13 12.23
C LYS A 222 -12.90 3.46 11.20
N SER A 223 -13.87 4.24 11.63
CA SER A 223 -14.98 4.72 10.81
C SER A 223 -15.09 6.24 10.93
N ASN A 224 -16.00 6.86 10.19
CA ASN A 224 -16.31 8.27 10.33
C ASN A 224 -17.60 8.48 11.14
N TRP A 225 -17.79 9.73 11.57
CA TRP A 225 -18.95 10.14 12.34
C TRP A 225 -20.30 9.81 11.64
N ILE A 226 -20.40 9.98 10.31
CA ILE A 226 -21.62 9.72 9.53
C ILE A 226 -22.01 8.24 9.59
N ALA A 227 -21.06 7.33 9.32
CA ALA A 227 -21.31 5.90 9.44
C ALA A 227 -21.60 5.47 10.89
N SER A 228 -21.05 6.17 11.87
CA SER A 228 -21.29 5.96 13.30
C SER A 228 -22.65 6.47 13.77
N ILE A 229 -23.13 7.62 13.27
CA ILE A 229 -24.48 8.15 13.60
C ILE A 229 -25.57 7.25 13.04
N GLN A 230 -25.44 6.73 11.84
CA GLN A 230 -26.33 5.71 11.32
C GLN A 230 -26.45 4.54 12.30
N ASN A 231 -25.41 4.30 13.09
CA ASN A 231 -25.42 3.33 14.18
C ASN A 231 -26.25 3.74 15.41
N LYS A 232 -26.47 5.03 15.68
CA LYS A 232 -27.15 5.54 16.90
C LYS A 232 -28.64 5.84 16.69
N VAL A 233 -29.10 6.09 15.46
CA VAL A 233 -30.41 6.69 15.18
C VAL A 233 -31.45 5.68 14.66
N GLY A 234 -31.26 4.36 14.85
CA GLY A 234 -32.25 3.35 14.45
C GLY A 234 -32.45 3.18 12.94
N LEU A 235 -31.58 3.78 12.11
CA LEU A 235 -31.56 3.61 10.67
C LEU A 235 -31.08 2.20 10.29
N ASP A 236 -31.47 1.72 9.11
CA ASP A 236 -31.05 0.40 8.62
C ASP A 236 -29.51 0.34 8.45
N ARG A 237 -28.87 -0.36 9.38
CA ARG A 237 -27.42 -0.59 9.40
C ARG A 237 -26.94 -1.59 8.35
N SER A 238 -27.85 -2.22 7.64
CA SER A 238 -27.52 -3.30 6.69
C SER A 238 -26.53 -2.86 5.63
N SER A 239 -26.54 -1.59 5.21
CA SER A 239 -25.58 -1.04 4.25
C SER A 239 -24.16 -1.06 4.79
N GLU A 240 -23.96 -0.69 6.05
CA GLU A 240 -22.66 -0.67 6.71
C GLU A 240 -22.12 -2.09 6.92
N TYR A 241 -22.96 -3.00 7.43
CA TYR A 241 -22.57 -4.41 7.56
C TYR A 241 -22.19 -5.05 6.21
N ARG A 242 -22.86 -4.66 5.11
CA ARG A 242 -22.50 -5.13 3.75
C ARG A 242 -21.09 -4.67 3.35
N VAL A 243 -20.71 -3.42 3.66
CA VAL A 243 -19.36 -2.90 3.36
C VAL A 243 -18.31 -3.70 4.10
N TRP A 244 -18.46 -3.88 5.40
CA TRP A 244 -17.49 -4.62 6.21
C TRP A 244 -17.44 -6.11 5.86
N TYR A 245 -18.58 -6.71 5.53
CA TYR A 245 -18.64 -8.06 4.97
C TYR A 245 -17.80 -8.19 3.69
N VAL A 246 -17.90 -7.21 2.79
CA VAL A 246 -17.09 -7.19 1.57
C VAL A 246 -15.61 -7.13 1.92
N GLY A 247 -15.19 -6.27 2.85
CA GLY A 247 -13.81 -6.16 3.29
C GLY A 247 -13.24 -7.49 3.82
N VAL A 248 -13.95 -8.11 4.76
CA VAL A 248 -13.57 -9.38 5.39
C VAL A 248 -13.45 -10.49 4.34
N THR A 249 -14.35 -10.55 3.37
CA THR A 249 -14.34 -11.57 2.32
C THR A 249 -13.27 -11.38 1.23
N ARG A 250 -12.36 -10.42 1.37
CA ARG A 250 -11.22 -10.23 0.45
C ARG A 250 -10.03 -11.14 0.79
N ALA A 251 -9.98 -11.66 2.00
CA ALA A 251 -8.86 -12.48 2.48
C ALA A 251 -8.96 -13.93 1.97
N LYS A 252 -7.85 -14.44 1.43
CA LYS A 252 -7.69 -15.85 1.03
C LYS A 252 -7.12 -16.70 2.16
N GLN A 253 -6.35 -16.08 3.08
CA GLN A 253 -5.67 -16.81 4.16
C GLN A 253 -5.82 -16.10 5.50
N ASN A 254 -5.45 -14.82 5.61
CA ASN A 254 -5.32 -14.15 6.89
C ASN A 254 -6.05 -12.81 6.93
N ILE A 255 -6.71 -12.51 8.04
CA ILE A 255 -7.25 -11.19 8.37
C ILE A 255 -6.51 -10.62 9.56
N HIS A 256 -6.07 -9.37 9.42
CA HIS A 256 -5.43 -8.57 10.45
C HIS A 256 -6.33 -7.38 10.77
N ILE A 257 -7.06 -7.42 11.88
CA ILE A 257 -7.92 -6.33 12.31
C ILE A 257 -7.06 -5.30 13.06
N LEU A 258 -6.89 -4.12 12.49
CA LEU A 258 -6.25 -2.99 13.17
C LEU A 258 -7.32 -2.25 13.99
N ARG A 259 -7.15 -2.26 15.32
CA ARG A 259 -8.07 -1.60 16.24
C ARG A 259 -7.98 -0.08 16.14
N SER A 260 -9.11 0.57 16.33
CA SER A 260 -9.18 2.02 16.41
C SER A 260 -9.20 2.50 17.86
N VAL A 261 -8.47 3.59 18.12
CA VAL A 261 -8.59 4.35 19.36
C VAL A 261 -9.64 5.47 19.27
N SER A 262 -10.22 5.68 18.07
CA SER A 262 -11.28 6.65 17.84
C SER A 262 -12.60 6.15 18.43
N GLU A 263 -13.45 7.07 18.91
CA GLU A 263 -14.83 6.76 19.28
C GLU A 263 -15.70 6.33 18.08
N TYR A 264 -15.25 6.66 16.85
CA TYR A 264 -15.91 6.29 15.60
C TYR A 264 -15.23 5.07 15.00
N TYR A 265 -15.78 3.89 15.26
CA TYR A 265 -15.27 2.63 14.72
C TYR A 265 -16.40 1.63 14.48
N PHE A 266 -16.15 0.66 13.62
CA PHE A 266 -17.01 -0.50 13.46
C PHE A 266 -16.43 -1.66 14.29
N PRO A 267 -17.21 -2.35 15.12
CA PRO A 267 -16.70 -3.21 16.19
C PRO A 267 -16.25 -4.60 15.70
N LEU A 268 -15.41 -4.67 14.66
CA LEU A 268 -14.91 -5.93 14.10
C LEU A 268 -14.21 -6.80 15.15
N SER A 269 -13.31 -6.23 15.93
CA SER A 269 -12.55 -6.95 16.95
C SER A 269 -13.46 -7.50 18.05
N ARG A 270 -14.50 -6.76 18.43
CA ARG A 270 -15.51 -7.24 19.41
C ARG A 270 -16.35 -8.38 18.82
N MET A 271 -16.82 -8.25 17.60
CA MET A 271 -17.59 -9.29 16.90
C MET A 271 -16.79 -10.58 16.75
N LEU A 272 -15.47 -10.49 16.50
CA LEU A 272 -14.58 -11.65 16.47
C LEU A 272 -14.56 -12.40 17.82
N ASN A 273 -14.47 -11.67 18.93
CA ASN A 273 -14.48 -12.28 20.25
C ASN A 273 -15.81 -12.98 20.55
N GLU A 274 -16.92 -12.45 20.05
CA GLU A 274 -18.25 -13.09 20.20
C GLU A 274 -18.32 -14.40 19.40
N VAL A 275 -17.79 -14.45 18.18
CA VAL A 275 -17.71 -15.69 17.36
C VAL A 275 -16.86 -16.75 18.06
N ARG A 276 -15.72 -16.37 18.63
CA ARG A 276 -14.82 -17.30 19.35
C ARG A 276 -15.49 -17.90 20.57
N ARG A 277 -16.17 -17.08 21.37
CA ARG A 277 -16.93 -17.58 22.56
C ARG A 277 -17.99 -18.60 22.20
N VAL A 278 -18.67 -18.42 21.07
CA VAL A 278 -19.69 -19.40 20.63
C VAL A 278 -19.04 -20.72 20.23
N LYS A 279 -17.86 -20.70 19.60
CA LYS A 279 -17.11 -21.91 19.22
C LYS A 279 -16.53 -22.65 20.42
N ASP A 280 -16.12 -21.95 21.47
CA ASP A 280 -15.54 -22.57 22.68
C ASP A 280 -16.61 -23.26 23.56
N VAL A 281 -17.90 -23.02 23.33
CA VAL A 281 -19.03 -23.59 24.10
C VAL A 281 -19.75 -24.70 23.32
N SER A 282 -19.49 -24.83 22.02
CA SER A 282 -20.08 -25.85 21.13
C SER A 282 -19.15 -27.05 20.95
#